data_1c3dc7349839ce174c1190df106446e8
#
_entry.id   1c3dc7349839ce174c1190df106446e8
#
_cell.length_a   1.000
_cell.length_b   1.000
_cell.length_c   1.000
_cell.angle_alpha   90.00
_cell.angle_beta   90.00
_cell.angle_gamma   90.00
#
_symmetry.space_group_name_H-M   'P 1'
#
loop_
_entity.id
_entity.type
_entity.pdbx_description
1 polymer ?
#
loop_
_entity_poly.entity_id
_entity_poly.type
_entity_poly.pdbx_seq_one_letter_code
_entity_poly.pdbx_strand_id
1 'polypeptide(L)' 'MKNKFYLKEFQFFDGEDTVVFNIVAVDDGKITVAITKCGKISVSEYDLHSDKNGLYFEYGVAGKEHIHIDDFEEAE' A
#
# COMPACT_ATOMS: atom_id res chain seq x y z
N MET A 1 8.72 -19.05 6.67
CA MET A 1 7.40 -18.60 7.14
C MET A 1 6.94 -17.43 6.31
N LYS A 2 5.70 -17.45 5.91
CA LYS A 2 5.17 -16.37 5.12
C LYS A 2 4.82 -15.16 5.97
N ASN A 3 5.16 -14.00 5.46
CA ASN A 3 4.72 -12.75 6.07
C ASN A 3 3.24 -12.57 5.72
N LYS A 4 2.39 -12.47 6.74
CA LYS A 4 0.96 -12.37 6.49
C LYS A 4 0.57 -11.13 5.70
N PHE A 5 1.39 -10.07 5.75
CA PHE A 5 1.10 -8.86 5.00
C PHE A 5 1.36 -9.02 3.51
N TYR A 6 2.24 -9.94 3.15
CA TYR A 6 2.57 -10.15 1.75
C TYR A 6 1.37 -10.61 0.94
N LEU A 7 0.39 -11.21 1.60
CA LEU A 7 -0.78 -11.73 0.92
C LEU A 7 -1.92 -10.71 0.83
N LYS A 8 -1.70 -9.48 1.31
CA LYS A 8 -2.75 -8.46 1.30
C LYS A 8 -2.55 -7.49 0.16
N GLU A 9 -3.65 -7.08 -0.43
CA GLU A 9 -3.60 -6.13 -1.53
C GLU A 9 -4.70 -5.09 -1.41
N PHE A 10 -4.48 -3.97 -2.04
CA PHE A 10 -5.45 -2.88 -2.13
C PHE A 10 -5.42 -2.33 -3.54
N GLN A 11 -6.58 -2.19 -4.15
CA GLN A 11 -6.71 -1.62 -5.49
C GLN A 11 -7.17 -0.19 -5.39
N PHE A 12 -6.52 0.66 -6.14
CA PHE A 12 -6.78 2.09 -6.09
C PHE A 12 -6.86 2.61 -7.52
N PHE A 13 -7.93 3.34 -7.83
CA PHE A 13 -8.09 3.94 -9.15
C PHE A 13 -7.66 5.40 -9.06
N ASP A 14 -6.63 5.78 -9.83
CA ASP A 14 -6.05 7.11 -9.73
C ASP A 14 -6.65 8.10 -10.72
N GLY A 15 -7.73 7.73 -11.39
CA GLY A 15 -8.36 8.57 -12.39
C GLY A 15 -8.06 8.15 -13.81
N GLU A 16 -7.01 7.36 -14.00
CA GLU A 16 -6.62 6.84 -15.31
C GLU A 16 -6.41 5.35 -15.28
N ASP A 17 -5.74 4.86 -14.26
CA ASP A 17 -5.35 3.46 -14.19
C ASP A 17 -5.68 2.89 -12.83
N THR A 18 -5.86 1.57 -12.80
CA THR A 18 -5.96 0.86 -11.54
C THR A 18 -4.56 0.55 -11.04
N VAL A 19 -4.27 0.96 -9.83
CA VAL A 19 -3.00 0.70 -9.18
C VAL A 19 -3.23 -0.34 -8.11
N VAL A 20 -2.42 -1.37 -8.09
CA VAL A 20 -2.54 -2.44 -7.09
C VAL A 20 -1.35 -2.36 -6.16
N PHE A 21 -1.63 -2.26 -4.86
CA PHE A 21 -0.61 -2.28 -3.83
C PHE A 21 -0.61 -3.64 -3.15
N ASN A 22 0.57 -4.22 -2.99
CA ASN A 22 0.73 -5.42 -2.18
C ASN A 22 1.72 -5.10 -1.07
N ILE A 23 1.36 -5.43 0.15
CA ILE A 23 2.25 -5.16 1.28
C ILE A 23 3.36 -6.20 1.30
N VAL A 24 4.59 -5.74 1.21
CA VAL A 24 5.76 -6.61 1.26
C VAL A 24 6.25 -6.76 2.70
N ALA A 25 6.34 -5.65 3.41
CA ALA A 25 6.85 -5.68 4.78
C ALA A 25 6.39 -4.43 5.52
N VAL A 26 6.23 -4.58 6.82
CA VAL A 26 6.00 -3.45 7.73
C VAL A 26 7.06 -3.54 8.80
N ASP A 27 7.81 -2.47 9.00
CA ASP A 27 8.93 -2.51 9.91
C ASP A 27 9.21 -1.11 10.45
N ASP A 28 9.14 -1.00 11.78
CA ASP A 28 9.62 0.16 12.53
C ASP A 28 9.11 1.50 11.96
N GLY A 29 7.82 1.59 11.78
CA GLY A 29 7.21 2.84 11.31
C GLY A 29 7.29 3.06 9.83
N LYS A 30 7.67 2.04 9.06
CA LYS A 30 7.74 2.13 7.62
C LYS A 30 7.04 0.95 6.98
N ILE A 31 6.52 1.17 5.78
CA ILE A 31 5.87 0.10 5.02
C ILE A 31 6.52 0.02 3.64
N THR A 32 6.80 -1.20 3.23
CA THR A 32 7.30 -1.46 1.88
C THR A 32 6.18 -2.11 1.08
N VAL A 33 5.87 -1.54 -0.05
CA VAL A 33 4.79 -2.04 -0.89
C VAL A 33 5.30 -2.28 -2.30
N ALA A 34 4.74 -3.31 -2.92
CA ALA A 34 4.93 -3.54 -4.35
C ALA A 34 3.75 -2.86 -5.04
N ILE A 35 4.05 -2.04 -6.03
CA ILE A 35 3.05 -1.26 -6.74
C ILE A 35 3.01 -1.75 -8.18
N THR A 36 1.83 -2.22 -8.60
CA THR A 36 1.62 -2.66 -9.98
C THR A 36 0.76 -1.63 -10.67
N LYS A 37 1.29 -1.04 -11.73
CA LYS A 37 0.57 -0.05 -12.52
C LYS A 37 0.93 -0.26 -13.99
N CYS A 38 -0.08 -0.36 -14.84
CA CYS A 38 0.11 -0.53 -16.29
C CYS A 38 1.00 -1.73 -16.61
N GLY A 39 0.86 -2.81 -15.85
CA GLY A 39 1.64 -4.02 -16.07
C GLY A 39 3.07 -3.95 -15.57
N LYS A 40 3.45 -2.86 -14.93
CA LYS A 40 4.80 -2.70 -14.39
C LYS A 40 4.76 -2.74 -12.88
N ILE A 41 5.74 -3.40 -12.29
CA ILE A 41 5.83 -3.56 -10.85
C ILE A 41 7.04 -2.79 -10.35
N SER A 42 6.82 -2.01 -9.30
CA SER A 42 7.91 -1.34 -8.61
C SER A 42 7.72 -1.54 -7.11
N VAL A 43 8.81 -1.37 -6.36
CA VAL A 43 8.77 -1.51 -4.90
C VAL A 43 9.18 -0.18 -4.30
N SER A 44 8.38 0.29 -3.36
CA SER A 44 8.63 1.58 -2.72
C SER A 44 8.41 1.46 -1.22
N GLU A 45 9.09 2.33 -0.50
CA GLU A 45 8.98 2.38 0.96
C GLU A 45 8.37 3.73 1.34
N TYR A 46 7.45 3.69 2.28
CA TYR A 46 6.77 4.89 2.77
C TYR A 46 6.79 4.92 4.28
N ASP A 47 6.74 6.13 4.83
CA ASP A 47 6.56 6.30 6.27
C ASP A 47 5.12 5.97 6.63
N LEU A 48 4.95 5.33 7.79
CA LEU A 48 3.62 5.06 8.31
C LEU A 48 3.21 6.17 9.24
N HIS A 49 1.97 6.58 9.10
CA HIS A 49 1.33 7.55 9.97
C HIS A 49 0.13 6.90 10.61
N SER A 50 -0.49 7.55 11.56
CA SER A 50 -1.70 7.02 12.16
C SER A 50 -2.72 8.13 12.33
N ASP A 51 -3.98 7.75 12.21
CA ASP A 51 -5.09 8.64 12.51
C ASP A 51 -6.16 7.81 13.21
N LYS A 52 -7.36 8.39 13.35
CA LYS A 52 -8.42 7.68 14.04
C LYS A 52 -8.87 6.41 13.34
N ASN A 53 -8.53 6.27 12.07
CA ASN A 53 -8.90 5.11 11.27
C ASN A 53 -7.79 4.06 11.19
N GLY A 54 -6.63 4.33 11.78
CA GLY A 54 -5.53 3.37 11.83
C GLY A 54 -4.29 3.85 11.12
N LEU A 55 -3.43 2.91 10.80
CA LEU A 55 -2.16 3.22 10.13
C LEU A 55 -2.39 3.43 8.64
N TYR A 56 -1.68 4.40 8.09
CA TYR A 56 -1.77 4.67 6.66
C TYR A 56 -0.44 5.19 6.13
N PHE A 57 -0.29 5.18 4.81
CA PHE A 57 0.82 5.85 4.16
C PHE A 57 0.26 6.81 3.11
N GLU A 58 1.05 7.81 2.76
CA GLU A 58 0.65 8.84 1.82
C GLU A 58 1.12 8.49 0.42
N TYR A 59 0.24 8.62 -0.55
CA TYR A 59 0.52 8.25 -1.92
C TYR A 59 0.01 9.35 -2.85
N GLY A 60 0.64 9.47 -4.02
CA GLY A 60 0.21 10.40 -5.03
C GLY A 60 0.88 11.74 -4.91
N VAL A 61 0.44 12.66 -5.75
CA VAL A 61 1.03 13.99 -5.82
C VAL A 61 0.83 14.70 -4.48
N ALA A 62 1.93 15.16 -3.89
CA ALA A 62 1.94 15.86 -2.61
C ALA A 62 1.35 15.01 -1.48
N GLY A 63 1.33 13.67 -1.64
CA GLY A 63 0.82 12.79 -0.59
C GLY A 63 -0.65 12.94 -0.33
N LYS A 64 -1.42 13.30 -1.36
CA LYS A 64 -2.84 13.58 -1.18
C LYS A 64 -3.67 12.37 -0.80
N GLU A 65 -3.24 11.18 -1.18
CA GLU A 65 -4.02 9.97 -0.93
C GLU A 65 -3.51 9.28 0.31
N HIS A 66 -4.41 8.99 1.23
CA HIS A 66 -4.08 8.26 2.44
C HIS A 66 -4.55 6.83 2.28
N ILE A 67 -3.61 5.91 2.17
CA ILE A 67 -3.90 4.50 1.94
C ILE A 67 -3.77 3.79 3.28
N HIS A 68 -4.90 3.36 3.82
CA HIS A 68 -4.93 2.73 5.15
C HIS A 68 -4.65 1.25 5.04
N ILE A 69 -3.83 0.74 5.94
CA ILE A 69 -3.46 -0.68 5.94
C ILE A 69 -4.70 -1.56 6.11
N ASP A 70 -5.65 -1.11 6.93
CA ASP A 70 -6.83 -1.92 7.22
C ASP A 70 -7.75 -2.07 6.01
N ASP A 71 -7.56 -1.25 4.97
CA ASP A 71 -8.36 -1.38 3.75
C ASP A 71 -7.83 -2.47 2.83
N PHE A 72 -6.66 -3.02 3.12
CA PHE A 72 -6.10 -4.11 2.34
C PHE A 72 -6.84 -5.40 2.65
N GLU A 73 -7.07 -6.19 1.61
CA GLU A 73 -7.76 -7.46 1.74
C GLU A 73 -6.82 -8.56 1.31
N GLU A 74 -7.09 -9.77 1.79
CA GLU A 74 -6.24 -10.89 1.44
C GLU A 74 -6.35 -11.20 -0.04
N ALA A 75 -5.19 -11.35 -0.67
CA ALA A 75 -5.12 -11.70 -2.08
C ALA A 75 -5.31 -13.22 -2.23
N GLU A 76 -5.98 -13.59 -3.30
CA GLU A 76 -6.21 -15.01 -3.62
C GLU A 76 -5.00 -15.66 -4.23
#